data_ed1d87e66766d23933b3d0224ae10a89
#
_entry.id   ed1d87e66766d23933b3d0224ae10a89
#
_cell.length_a   1.000
_cell.length_b   1.000
_cell.length_c   1.000
_cell.angle_alpha   90.00
_cell.angle_beta   90.00
_cell.angle_gamma   90.00
#
_symmetry.space_group_name_H-M   'P 1'
#
loop_
_entity.id
_entity.type
_entity.pdbx_description
1 polymer ?
#
loop_
_entity_poly.entity_id
_entity_poly.type
_entity_poly.pdbx_seq_one_letter_code
_entity_poly.pdbx_strand_id
1 'polypeptide(L)'
;MTPRARPVVLFCLLSGLLAAACGQRGPSAAGGGRTPTIAVIPKGMTHEFWKAIHAGAARAGKELGVEILWKGPQKEDDRAQQITVVEDVINRGVAGIVLAPLDDQALVRPVQDAMRDGIPVVIMDSGLKGRDYVSYVATDNYQGGVLGAKHLGDLLGGRGKILLIRYLEGSESTTQRERGFLDALTKSFSGIDVLVRDQYAGATTETAYQLAENLLGRFPDVQGIFCPNESSTFGTLRALQESRLAGKVKFVGFDSSPKLVQALRDGHIHGLVLQNPVKIGYLGVVQVVRHLRGEKVPDRVDTGVTIATSANMETPEIKALLSPDLSILD
;
A
#
# COMPACT_ATOMS: atom_id res chain seq x y z
N MET A 1 -106.94 26.92 -9.74
CA MET A 1 -105.68 26.50 -9.10
C MET A 1 -104.75 26.14 -10.23
N THR A 2 -103.87 27.02 -10.63
CA THR A 2 -102.99 26.91 -11.76
C THR A 2 -101.53 26.64 -11.27
N PRO A 3 -100.81 25.69 -11.84
CA PRO A 3 -99.42 25.62 -11.57
C PRO A 3 -98.60 26.41 -12.62
N ARG A 4 -97.67 27.18 -12.13
CA ARG A 4 -96.76 28.03 -12.86
C ARG A 4 -95.69 27.21 -13.51
N ALA A 5 -95.44 27.42 -14.85
CA ALA A 5 -94.29 26.94 -15.61
C ALA A 5 -92.99 27.70 -15.25
N ARG A 6 -91.87 27.02 -15.10
CA ARG A 6 -90.54 27.62 -15.01
C ARG A 6 -89.80 27.40 -16.29
N PRO A 7 -89.06 28.39 -16.77
CA PRO A 7 -88.27 28.23 -17.99
C PRO A 7 -86.97 27.45 -17.79
N VAL A 8 -86.65 26.57 -18.71
CA VAL A 8 -85.40 25.86 -18.84
C VAL A 8 -84.40 26.75 -19.50
N VAL A 9 -83.32 27.09 -18.78
CA VAL A 9 -82.15 27.78 -19.38
C VAL A 9 -81.16 26.72 -19.89
N LEU A 10 -80.96 26.73 -21.20
CA LEU A 10 -80.05 25.90 -21.93
C LEU A 10 -78.59 26.44 -21.78
N PHE A 11 -77.72 25.77 -21.05
CA PHE A 11 -76.37 26.17 -20.88
C PHE A 11 -75.45 25.36 -21.90
N CYS A 12 -74.96 26.10 -22.87
CA CYS A 12 -73.96 25.52 -23.82
C CYS A 12 -72.65 25.28 -23.13
N LEU A 13 -72.28 24.05 -22.98
CA LEU A 13 -70.94 23.63 -22.54
C LEU A 13 -69.97 23.68 -23.72
N LEU A 14 -69.03 24.66 -23.72
CA LEU A 14 -67.87 24.69 -24.56
C LEU A 14 -66.84 23.72 -23.94
N SER A 15 -66.62 22.57 -24.59
CA SER A 15 -65.59 21.61 -24.22
C SER A 15 -64.22 22.09 -24.72
N GLY A 16 -63.42 22.71 -23.84
CA GLY A 16 -62.01 23.01 -24.14
C GLY A 16 -61.16 21.72 -24.02
N LEU A 17 -60.57 21.27 -25.12
CA LEU A 17 -59.52 20.24 -25.13
C LEU A 17 -58.26 20.83 -24.50
N LEU A 18 -57.92 20.44 -23.28
CA LEU A 18 -56.57 20.57 -22.72
C LEU A 18 -55.72 19.43 -23.29
N ALA A 19 -54.86 19.74 -24.25
CA ALA A 19 -53.77 18.87 -24.68
C ALA A 19 -52.73 18.79 -23.56
N ALA A 20 -52.70 17.65 -22.84
CA ALA A 20 -51.64 17.32 -21.92
C ALA A 20 -50.35 17.05 -22.69
N ALA A 21 -49.47 18.06 -22.81
CA ALA A 21 -48.09 17.89 -23.26
C ALA A 21 -47.35 17.08 -22.19
N CYS A 22 -47.25 15.75 -22.38
CA CYS A 22 -46.27 14.93 -21.69
C CYS A 22 -44.90 15.38 -22.15
N GLY A 23 -44.29 16.34 -21.46
CA GLY A 23 -42.87 16.64 -21.57
C GLY A 23 -42.07 15.42 -21.11
N GLN A 24 -41.56 14.67 -22.04
CA GLN A 24 -40.47 13.74 -21.76
C GLN A 24 -39.33 14.55 -21.16
N ARG A 25 -39.15 14.44 -19.84
CA ARG A 25 -37.91 14.83 -19.20
C ARG A 25 -36.84 13.88 -19.73
N GLY A 26 -36.10 14.31 -20.76
CA GLY A 26 -34.82 13.71 -21.10
C GLY A 26 -33.93 13.66 -19.86
N PRO A 27 -32.98 12.72 -19.80
CA PRO A 27 -32.08 12.64 -18.67
C PRO A 27 -31.41 14.00 -18.50
N SER A 28 -31.69 14.65 -17.35
CA SER A 28 -31.08 15.92 -16.98
C SER A 28 -29.57 15.72 -17.05
N ALA A 29 -28.91 16.42 -17.96
CA ALA A 29 -27.48 16.50 -18.02
C ALA A 29 -26.99 16.87 -16.61
N ALA A 30 -26.12 16.03 -16.07
CA ALA A 30 -25.55 16.16 -14.74
C ALA A 30 -25.09 17.59 -14.50
N GLY A 31 -25.66 18.22 -13.48
CA GLY A 31 -25.13 19.45 -12.94
C GLY A 31 -23.63 19.28 -12.68
N GLY A 32 -22.84 20.35 -12.81
CA GLY A 32 -21.40 20.39 -12.61
C GLY A 32 -20.99 19.83 -11.23
N GLY A 33 -20.93 18.53 -11.11
CA GLY A 33 -20.54 17.81 -9.91
C GLY A 33 -19.04 17.99 -9.73
N ARG A 34 -18.67 18.40 -8.52
CA ARG A 34 -17.26 18.48 -8.10
C ARG A 34 -16.58 17.12 -8.36
N THR A 35 -15.40 17.14 -8.97
CA THR A 35 -14.61 15.93 -9.20
C THR A 35 -14.45 15.15 -7.90
N PRO A 36 -14.76 13.84 -7.86
CA PRO A 36 -14.60 13.05 -6.64
C PRO A 36 -13.15 13.05 -6.18
N THR A 37 -12.92 13.32 -4.90
CA THR A 37 -11.59 13.29 -4.30
C THR A 37 -11.39 11.95 -3.59
N ILE A 38 -10.32 11.22 -3.90
CA ILE A 38 -9.88 10.00 -3.22
C ILE A 38 -8.67 10.33 -2.36
N ALA A 39 -8.78 10.12 -1.05
CA ALA A 39 -7.64 10.25 -0.16
C ALA A 39 -6.76 8.99 -0.23
N VAL A 40 -5.47 9.18 -0.47
CA VAL A 40 -4.48 8.09 -0.48
C VAL A 40 -3.49 8.35 0.65
N ILE A 41 -3.49 7.47 1.65
CA ILE A 41 -2.81 7.65 2.93
C ILE A 41 -1.72 6.58 3.09
N PRO A 42 -0.43 6.94 2.91
CA PRO A 42 0.70 6.04 3.15
C PRO A 42 1.00 5.88 4.64
N LYS A 43 1.91 4.94 4.99
CA LYS A 43 2.47 4.86 6.35
C LYS A 43 3.39 6.07 6.67
N GLY A 44 4.07 6.61 5.66
CA GLY A 44 4.98 7.74 5.79
C GLY A 44 5.25 8.42 4.46
N MET A 45 5.94 9.55 4.51
CA MET A 45 6.16 10.42 3.34
C MET A 45 7.60 10.44 2.84
N THR A 46 8.54 9.70 3.48
CA THR A 46 9.97 9.90 3.29
C THR A 46 10.67 8.86 2.42
N HIS A 47 10.13 7.63 2.30
CA HIS A 47 10.76 6.55 1.56
C HIS A 47 10.43 6.58 0.07
N GLU A 48 11.33 6.07 -0.77
CA GLU A 48 11.15 5.97 -2.23
C GLU A 48 9.98 5.05 -2.59
N PHE A 49 9.76 4.02 -1.78
CA PHE A 49 8.61 3.13 -1.89
C PHE A 49 7.27 3.89 -1.92
N TRP A 50 7.08 4.88 -1.03
CA TRP A 50 5.85 5.67 -0.98
C TRP A 50 5.71 6.63 -2.17
N LYS A 51 6.81 7.16 -2.69
CA LYS A 51 6.77 7.98 -3.92
C LYS A 51 6.28 7.15 -5.11
N ALA A 52 6.72 5.90 -5.21
CA ALA A 52 6.25 5.01 -6.27
C ALA A 52 4.76 4.64 -6.13
N ILE A 53 4.24 4.45 -4.89
CA ILE A 53 2.80 4.30 -4.64
C ILE A 53 2.05 5.56 -5.06
N HIS A 54 2.57 6.75 -4.71
CA HIS A 54 1.98 8.03 -5.10
C HIS A 54 1.88 8.16 -6.62
N ALA A 55 2.94 7.84 -7.37
CA ALA A 55 2.94 7.87 -8.83
C ALA A 55 1.86 6.94 -9.42
N GLY A 56 1.70 5.74 -8.86
CA GLY A 56 0.63 4.83 -9.25
C GLY A 56 -0.76 5.39 -8.99
N ALA A 57 -0.99 5.94 -7.80
CA ALA A 57 -2.26 6.58 -7.43
C ALA A 57 -2.58 7.79 -8.33
N ALA A 58 -1.60 8.66 -8.58
CA ALA A 58 -1.75 9.83 -9.45
C ALA A 58 -2.11 9.42 -10.89
N ARG A 59 -1.47 8.35 -11.42
CA ARG A 59 -1.80 7.79 -12.74
C ARG A 59 -3.25 7.32 -12.79
N ALA A 60 -3.70 6.55 -11.80
CA ALA A 60 -5.08 6.09 -11.71
C ALA A 60 -6.06 7.29 -11.60
N GLY A 61 -5.73 8.30 -10.80
CA GLY A 61 -6.53 9.53 -10.66
C GLY A 61 -6.74 10.23 -12.00
N LYS A 62 -5.66 10.41 -12.76
CA LYS A 62 -5.71 11.03 -14.11
C LYS A 62 -6.56 10.21 -15.09
N GLU A 63 -6.38 8.88 -15.11
CA GLU A 63 -7.10 7.99 -16.04
C GLU A 63 -8.58 7.85 -15.69
N LEU A 64 -8.93 7.87 -14.42
CA LEU A 64 -10.31 7.65 -13.94
C LEU A 64 -11.09 8.94 -13.72
N GLY A 65 -10.45 10.11 -13.85
CA GLY A 65 -11.07 11.42 -13.68
C GLY A 65 -11.43 11.71 -12.21
N VAL A 66 -10.57 11.32 -11.27
CA VAL A 66 -10.72 11.61 -9.84
C VAL A 66 -9.51 12.40 -9.33
N GLU A 67 -9.74 13.26 -8.33
CA GLU A 67 -8.68 13.99 -7.64
C GLU A 67 -8.01 13.09 -6.60
N ILE A 68 -6.68 13.10 -6.54
CA ILE A 68 -5.92 12.37 -5.53
C ILE A 68 -5.46 13.34 -4.44
N LEU A 69 -5.94 13.11 -3.22
CA LEU A 69 -5.45 13.78 -2.01
C LEU A 69 -4.39 12.87 -1.36
N TRP A 70 -3.11 13.14 -1.66
CA TRP A 70 -1.98 12.44 -1.05
C TRP A 70 -1.62 13.08 0.29
N LYS A 71 -1.87 12.38 1.40
CA LYS A 71 -1.61 12.88 2.76
C LYS A 71 -1.29 11.72 3.70
N GLY A 72 -0.23 11.83 4.48
CA GLY A 72 0.17 10.83 5.45
C GLY A 72 1.03 11.42 6.57
N PRO A 73 1.41 10.61 7.57
CA PRO A 73 2.35 11.03 8.60
C PRO A 73 3.75 11.22 8.01
N GLN A 74 4.55 12.08 8.63
CA GLN A 74 5.92 12.32 8.18
C GLN A 74 6.81 11.09 8.42
N LYS A 75 6.57 10.36 9.52
CA LYS A 75 7.33 9.17 9.90
C LYS A 75 6.41 7.96 10.02
N GLU A 76 6.94 6.78 9.72
CA GLU A 76 6.20 5.52 9.75
C GLU A 76 5.98 4.95 11.18
N ASP A 77 6.30 5.69 12.23
CA ASP A 77 6.03 5.36 13.64
C ASP A 77 5.01 6.29 14.30
N ASP A 78 4.50 7.29 13.59
CA ASP A 78 3.52 8.23 14.13
C ASP A 78 2.08 7.74 13.91
N ARG A 79 1.67 6.77 14.75
CA ARG A 79 0.32 6.22 14.75
C ARG A 79 -0.75 7.28 15.00
N ALA A 80 -0.50 8.20 15.93
CA ALA A 80 -1.44 9.26 16.28
C ALA A 80 -1.68 10.20 15.10
N GLN A 81 -0.62 10.60 14.41
CA GLN A 81 -0.74 11.43 13.22
C GLN A 81 -1.50 10.70 12.10
N GLN A 82 -1.28 9.40 11.88
CA GLN A 82 -2.04 8.67 10.85
C GLN A 82 -3.52 8.58 11.17
N ILE A 83 -3.90 8.35 12.44
CA ILE A 83 -5.30 8.39 12.90
C ILE A 83 -5.90 9.75 12.60
N THR A 84 -5.24 10.85 13.02
CA THR A 84 -5.69 12.22 12.75
C THR A 84 -5.87 12.49 11.25
N VAL A 85 -4.96 12.00 10.39
CA VAL A 85 -5.10 12.13 8.94
C VAL A 85 -6.34 11.42 8.42
N VAL A 86 -6.65 10.21 8.91
CA VAL A 86 -7.87 9.48 8.52
C VAL A 86 -9.12 10.24 8.96
N GLU A 87 -9.18 10.71 10.20
CA GLU A 87 -10.28 11.51 10.73
C GLU A 87 -10.48 12.83 9.94
N ASP A 88 -9.39 13.52 9.61
CA ASP A 88 -9.42 14.73 8.78
C ASP A 88 -10.05 14.51 7.41
N VAL A 89 -9.72 13.41 6.71
CA VAL A 89 -10.26 13.15 5.37
C VAL A 89 -11.72 12.70 5.45
N ILE A 90 -12.13 11.98 6.50
CA ILE A 90 -13.54 11.68 6.78
C ILE A 90 -14.32 12.98 6.95
N ASN A 91 -13.85 13.88 7.81
CA ASN A 91 -14.50 15.18 8.06
C ASN A 91 -14.56 16.08 6.80
N ARG A 92 -13.64 15.93 5.86
CA ARG A 92 -13.67 16.63 4.55
C ARG A 92 -14.70 16.05 3.58
N GLY A 93 -15.26 14.89 3.86
CA GLY A 93 -16.21 14.23 2.99
C GLY A 93 -15.59 13.77 1.68
N VAL A 94 -14.40 13.15 1.70
CA VAL A 94 -13.80 12.55 0.51
C VAL A 94 -14.69 11.42 -0.04
N ALA A 95 -14.61 11.16 -1.34
CA ALA A 95 -15.43 10.13 -1.98
C ALA A 95 -14.98 8.70 -1.60
N GLY A 96 -13.73 8.52 -1.19
CA GLY A 96 -13.19 7.24 -0.74
C GLY A 96 -11.76 7.35 -0.24
N ILE A 97 -11.29 6.31 0.42
CA ILE A 97 -9.97 6.27 1.06
C ILE A 97 -9.20 5.05 0.58
N VAL A 98 -7.91 5.23 0.25
CA VAL A 98 -6.93 4.15 0.08
C VAL A 98 -5.91 4.31 1.20
N LEU A 99 -5.85 3.33 2.12
CA LEU A 99 -5.08 3.42 3.35
C LEU A 99 -4.03 2.30 3.45
N ALA A 100 -2.78 2.66 3.68
CA ALA A 100 -1.75 1.74 4.16
C ALA A 100 -1.65 1.83 5.68
N PRO A 101 -2.25 0.91 6.47
CA PRO A 101 -2.20 1.01 7.92
C PRO A 101 -0.77 0.87 8.44
N LEU A 102 -0.34 1.83 9.22
CA LEU A 102 0.94 1.81 9.92
C LEU A 102 0.95 0.74 11.02
N ASP A 103 -0.21 0.53 11.65
CA ASP A 103 -0.44 -0.45 12.69
C ASP A 103 -1.73 -1.23 12.40
N ASP A 104 -1.69 -2.56 12.52
CA ASP A 104 -2.78 -3.45 12.13
C ASP A 104 -4.02 -3.39 13.02
N GLN A 105 -3.92 -2.72 14.19
CA GLN A 105 -5.00 -2.59 15.17
C GLN A 105 -5.46 -1.14 15.35
N ALA A 106 -4.52 -0.20 15.42
CA ALA A 106 -4.82 1.19 15.76
C ALA A 106 -5.77 1.87 14.75
N LEU A 107 -5.72 1.45 13.47
CA LEU A 107 -6.53 2.01 12.40
C LEU A 107 -7.89 1.29 12.20
N VAL A 108 -8.20 0.23 12.97
CA VAL A 108 -9.47 -0.52 12.84
C VAL A 108 -10.66 0.40 13.05
N ARG A 109 -10.68 1.15 14.17
CA ARG A 109 -11.80 2.03 14.50
C ARG A 109 -11.96 3.18 13.50
N PRO A 110 -10.92 3.94 13.14
CA PRO A 110 -11.05 4.97 12.10
C PRO A 110 -11.59 4.44 10.76
N VAL A 111 -11.19 3.23 10.36
CA VAL A 111 -11.70 2.59 9.13
C VAL A 111 -13.18 2.24 9.26
N GLN A 112 -13.59 1.66 10.40
CA GLN A 112 -15.00 1.37 10.68
C GLN A 112 -15.86 2.64 10.70
N ASP A 113 -15.34 3.73 11.25
CA ASP A 113 -16.02 5.02 11.27
C ASP A 113 -16.22 5.55 9.83
N ALA A 114 -15.19 5.52 8.98
CA ALA A 114 -15.29 5.89 7.56
C ALA A 114 -16.35 5.07 6.82
N MET A 115 -16.27 3.73 6.95
CA MET A 115 -17.22 2.83 6.30
C MET A 115 -18.68 3.06 6.75
N ARG A 116 -18.91 3.36 8.04
CA ARG A 116 -20.22 3.68 8.60
C ARG A 116 -20.77 5.00 8.06
N ASP A 117 -19.89 5.98 7.83
CA ASP A 117 -20.22 7.26 7.23
C ASP A 117 -20.42 7.18 5.69
N GLY A 118 -20.36 5.97 5.12
CA GLY A 118 -20.54 5.72 3.70
C GLY A 118 -19.31 6.04 2.84
N ILE A 119 -18.15 6.23 3.45
CA ILE A 119 -16.88 6.45 2.74
C ILE A 119 -16.16 5.09 2.57
N PRO A 120 -16.11 4.51 1.36
CA PRO A 120 -15.46 3.24 1.13
C PRO A 120 -13.96 3.32 1.37
N VAL A 121 -13.41 2.31 2.07
CA VAL A 121 -11.99 2.20 2.36
C VAL A 121 -11.42 0.97 1.65
N VAL A 122 -10.36 1.17 0.88
CA VAL A 122 -9.50 0.10 0.35
C VAL A 122 -8.19 0.11 1.14
N ILE A 123 -7.85 -1.02 1.71
CA ILE A 123 -6.57 -1.21 2.39
C ILE A 123 -5.50 -1.53 1.34
N MET A 124 -4.30 -0.93 1.47
CA MET A 124 -3.17 -1.20 0.59
C MET A 124 -1.90 -1.55 1.38
N ASP A 125 -0.95 -2.23 0.73
CA ASP A 125 0.39 -2.55 1.24
C ASP A 125 0.42 -3.43 2.50
N SER A 126 -0.20 -2.98 3.58
CA SER A 126 -0.18 -3.61 4.90
C SER A 126 -1.59 -3.91 5.38
N GLY A 127 -1.81 -5.09 5.96
CA GLY A 127 -3.12 -5.54 6.41
C GLY A 127 -3.63 -4.78 7.64
N LEU A 128 -4.95 -4.83 7.82
CA LEU A 128 -5.67 -4.33 8.98
C LEU A 128 -6.45 -5.48 9.61
N LYS A 129 -6.53 -5.55 10.93
CA LYS A 129 -7.38 -6.53 11.62
C LYS A 129 -8.86 -6.27 11.34
N GLY A 130 -9.62 -7.37 11.22
CA GLY A 130 -11.02 -7.30 10.78
C GLY A 130 -11.19 -7.36 9.26
N ARG A 131 -12.40 -7.04 8.79
CA ARG A 131 -12.76 -7.07 7.35
C ARG A 131 -13.72 -5.94 6.97
N ASP A 132 -13.82 -4.91 7.80
CA ASP A 132 -14.74 -3.78 7.58
C ASP A 132 -14.13 -2.78 6.60
N TYR A 133 -13.72 -3.28 5.41
CA TYR A 133 -13.20 -2.49 4.30
C TYR A 133 -13.57 -3.17 2.97
N VAL A 134 -13.45 -2.45 1.87
CA VAL A 134 -13.93 -2.88 0.54
C VAL A 134 -13.02 -3.92 -0.10
N SER A 135 -11.70 -3.74 -0.03
CA SER A 135 -10.71 -4.60 -0.68
C SER A 135 -9.34 -4.41 -0.04
N TYR A 136 -8.45 -5.39 -0.20
CA TYR A 136 -7.05 -5.32 0.22
C TYR A 136 -6.11 -5.53 -0.98
N VAL A 137 -5.34 -4.50 -1.33
CA VAL A 137 -4.40 -4.50 -2.47
C VAL A 137 -2.97 -4.51 -1.96
N ALA A 138 -2.28 -5.62 -2.07
CA ALA A 138 -0.92 -5.75 -1.53
C ALA A 138 -0.14 -6.88 -2.21
N THR A 139 1.17 -6.86 -2.00
CA THR A 139 2.09 -7.99 -2.21
C THR A 139 1.72 -9.17 -1.32
N ASP A 140 1.99 -10.39 -1.75
CA ASP A 140 2.07 -11.54 -0.85
C ASP A 140 3.34 -11.41 0.02
N ASN A 141 3.16 -10.73 1.17
CA ASN A 141 4.25 -10.41 2.08
C ASN A 141 4.91 -11.66 2.71
N TYR A 142 4.11 -12.70 2.99
CA TYR A 142 4.63 -13.96 3.49
C TYR A 142 5.55 -14.63 2.45
N GLN A 143 5.08 -14.70 1.20
CA GLN A 143 5.88 -15.23 0.10
C GLN A 143 7.14 -14.40 -0.17
N GLY A 144 7.09 -13.08 0.02
CA GLY A 144 8.27 -12.22 -0.03
C GLY A 144 9.35 -12.64 0.98
N GLY A 145 8.93 -12.93 2.21
CA GLY A 145 9.84 -13.49 3.23
C GLY A 145 10.41 -14.85 2.83
N VAL A 146 9.58 -15.74 2.30
CA VAL A 146 10.02 -17.06 1.80
C VAL A 146 11.08 -16.93 0.69
N LEU A 147 10.87 -16.00 -0.26
CA LEU A 147 11.86 -15.72 -1.33
C LEU A 147 13.18 -15.23 -0.75
N GLY A 148 13.15 -14.30 0.21
CA GLY A 148 14.34 -13.81 0.90
C GLY A 148 15.10 -14.90 1.62
N ALA A 149 14.40 -15.79 2.32
CA ALA A 149 15.00 -16.92 3.05
C ALA A 149 15.64 -17.93 2.10
N LYS A 150 14.96 -18.30 1.02
CA LYS A 150 15.50 -19.22 0.02
C LYS A 150 16.79 -18.68 -0.59
N HIS A 151 16.75 -17.42 -1.03
CA HIS A 151 17.92 -16.81 -1.65
C HIS A 151 19.09 -16.70 -0.67
N LEU A 152 18.86 -16.23 0.57
CA LEU A 152 19.93 -16.15 1.57
C LEU A 152 20.46 -17.54 1.94
N GLY A 153 19.57 -18.53 2.08
CA GLY A 153 19.94 -19.92 2.37
C GLY A 153 20.81 -20.53 1.29
N ASP A 154 20.48 -20.31 0.02
CA ASP A 154 21.26 -20.78 -1.14
C ASP A 154 22.63 -20.10 -1.18
N LEU A 155 22.72 -18.78 -0.95
CA LEU A 155 23.96 -18.03 -0.88
C LEU A 155 24.93 -18.53 0.21
N LEU A 156 24.37 -19.08 1.30
CA LEU A 156 25.14 -19.62 2.43
C LEU A 156 25.39 -21.13 2.32
N GLY A 157 24.88 -21.79 1.27
CA GLY A 157 25.01 -23.25 1.13
C GLY A 157 24.26 -24.01 2.23
N GLY A 158 23.17 -23.44 2.74
CA GLY A 158 22.27 -24.06 3.71
C GLY A 158 22.74 -24.07 5.16
N ARG A 159 23.84 -23.39 5.50
CA ARG A 159 24.41 -23.35 6.85
C ARG A 159 25.05 -22.00 7.17
N GLY A 160 25.10 -21.64 8.43
CA GLY A 160 25.78 -20.42 8.88
C GLY A 160 24.98 -19.63 9.90
N LYS A 161 25.55 -18.51 10.35
CA LYS A 161 24.98 -17.63 11.35
C LYS A 161 24.41 -16.39 10.69
N ILE A 162 23.16 -16.04 10.98
CA ILE A 162 22.52 -14.89 10.37
C ILE A 162 21.83 -13.98 11.40
N LEU A 163 21.58 -12.75 11.00
CA LEU A 163 20.74 -11.80 11.70
C LEU A 163 19.43 -11.59 10.92
N LEU A 164 18.31 -11.62 11.63
CA LEU A 164 17.05 -11.06 11.17
C LEU A 164 16.87 -9.70 11.84
N ILE A 165 17.02 -8.61 11.09
CA ILE A 165 16.76 -7.25 11.58
C ILE A 165 15.30 -6.94 11.29
N ARG A 166 14.45 -6.97 12.32
CA ARG A 166 13.01 -6.70 12.18
C ARG A 166 12.75 -5.21 11.99
N TYR A 167 11.55 -4.87 11.50
CA TYR A 167 11.24 -3.48 11.22
C TYR A 167 10.57 -2.75 12.39
N LEU A 168 9.27 -2.96 12.59
CA LEU A 168 8.45 -2.27 13.58
C LEU A 168 7.31 -3.15 14.05
N GLU A 169 7.06 -3.17 15.37
CA GLU A 169 5.93 -3.90 15.93
C GLU A 169 4.60 -3.27 15.48
N GLY A 170 3.62 -4.12 15.15
CA GLY A 170 2.30 -3.68 14.63
C GLY A 170 2.24 -3.50 13.11
N SER A 171 3.38 -3.47 12.40
CA SER A 171 3.39 -3.48 10.94
C SER A 171 3.11 -4.87 10.38
N GLU A 172 1.89 -5.10 9.89
CA GLU A 172 1.45 -6.41 9.43
C GLU A 172 2.29 -6.93 8.25
N SER A 173 2.54 -6.10 7.24
CA SER A 173 3.29 -6.49 6.05
C SER A 173 4.69 -7.01 6.40
N THR A 174 5.44 -6.31 7.24
CA THR A 174 6.79 -6.75 7.64
C THR A 174 6.76 -7.93 8.58
N THR A 175 5.77 -8.03 9.46
CA THR A 175 5.54 -9.22 10.30
C THR A 175 5.32 -10.48 9.45
N GLN A 176 4.57 -10.39 8.34
CA GLN A 176 4.39 -11.52 7.42
C GLN A 176 5.69 -11.87 6.68
N ARG A 177 6.48 -10.87 6.27
CA ARG A 177 7.80 -11.10 5.64
C ARG A 177 8.74 -11.82 6.59
N GLU A 178 8.83 -11.36 7.83
CA GLU A 178 9.65 -11.94 8.89
C GLU A 178 9.21 -13.38 9.22
N ARG A 179 7.90 -13.62 9.29
CA ARG A 179 7.34 -14.95 9.51
C ARG A 179 7.65 -15.89 8.35
N GLY A 180 7.38 -15.47 7.11
CA GLY A 180 7.68 -16.26 5.92
C GLY A 180 9.16 -16.62 5.81
N PHE A 181 10.04 -15.68 6.18
CA PHE A 181 11.49 -15.89 6.24
C PHE A 181 11.86 -16.97 7.26
N LEU A 182 11.40 -16.85 8.50
CA LEU A 182 11.71 -17.82 9.58
C LEU A 182 11.14 -19.21 9.28
N ASP A 183 9.90 -19.29 8.82
CA ASP A 183 9.24 -20.56 8.48
C ASP A 183 9.99 -21.28 7.35
N ALA A 184 10.42 -20.54 6.31
CA ALA A 184 11.18 -21.12 5.20
C ALA A 184 12.58 -21.59 5.63
N LEU A 185 13.27 -20.84 6.49
CA LEU A 185 14.55 -21.28 7.07
C LEU A 185 14.38 -22.57 7.87
N THR A 186 13.41 -22.61 8.78
CA THR A 186 13.13 -23.78 9.61
C THR A 186 12.83 -25.02 8.76
N LYS A 187 12.08 -24.83 7.66
CA LYS A 187 11.66 -25.93 6.80
C LYS A 187 12.77 -26.44 5.88
N SER A 188 13.62 -25.55 5.35
CA SER A 188 14.50 -25.88 4.21
C SER A 188 15.99 -25.71 4.50
N PHE A 189 16.37 -25.02 5.58
CA PHE A 189 17.77 -24.66 5.87
C PHE A 189 18.08 -24.80 7.36
N SER A 190 17.84 -25.99 7.93
CA SER A 190 18.05 -26.29 9.37
C SER A 190 19.47 -26.09 9.89
N GLY A 191 20.46 -25.98 8.98
CA GLY A 191 21.85 -25.64 9.32
C GLY A 191 22.12 -24.16 9.50
N ILE A 192 21.10 -23.29 9.29
CA ILE A 192 21.23 -21.85 9.50
C ILE A 192 20.76 -21.50 10.92
N ASP A 193 21.67 -20.87 11.68
CA ASP A 193 21.41 -20.36 13.02
C ASP A 193 21.02 -18.87 12.96
N VAL A 194 19.81 -18.55 13.44
CA VAL A 194 19.32 -17.18 13.53
C VAL A 194 19.68 -16.61 14.90
N LEU A 195 20.79 -15.85 14.96
CA LEU A 195 21.37 -15.31 16.18
C LEU A 195 20.44 -14.30 16.90
N VAL A 196 19.64 -13.54 16.11
CA VAL A 196 18.75 -12.50 16.60
C VAL A 196 17.40 -12.62 15.89
N ARG A 197 16.30 -12.62 16.69
CA ARG A 197 14.93 -12.77 16.18
C ARG A 197 13.95 -11.72 16.71
N ASP A 198 14.38 -10.86 17.63
CA ASP A 198 13.54 -9.99 18.46
C ASP A 198 13.97 -8.52 18.46
N GLN A 199 14.93 -8.15 17.60
CA GLN A 199 15.44 -6.79 17.54
C GLN A 199 14.78 -6.00 16.40
N TYR A 200 14.16 -4.89 16.76
CA TYR A 200 13.45 -4.00 15.85
C TYR A 200 14.30 -2.78 15.47
N ALA A 201 14.44 -2.54 14.18
CA ALA A 201 15.20 -1.43 13.63
C ALA A 201 14.55 -0.06 13.84
N GLY A 202 13.24 -0.04 14.09
CA GLY A 202 12.48 1.23 14.06
C GLY A 202 12.16 1.70 12.65
N ALA A 203 11.53 2.85 12.56
CA ALA A 203 10.95 3.36 11.30
C ALA A 203 11.93 4.06 10.36
N THR A 204 13.14 4.38 10.81
CA THR A 204 14.07 5.22 10.06
C THR A 204 15.34 4.50 9.65
N THR A 205 15.97 4.96 8.57
CA THR A 205 17.30 4.51 8.16
C THR A 205 18.34 4.67 9.27
N GLU A 206 18.24 5.75 10.06
CA GLU A 206 19.21 6.02 11.12
C GLU A 206 19.09 5.04 12.29
N THR A 207 17.86 4.77 12.75
CA THR A 207 17.67 3.78 13.83
C THR A 207 18.06 2.37 13.38
N ALA A 208 17.82 2.04 12.12
CA ALA A 208 18.24 0.78 11.53
C ALA A 208 19.79 0.68 11.41
N TYR A 209 20.44 1.77 11.05
CA TYR A 209 21.91 1.85 11.03
C TYR A 209 22.50 1.59 12.43
N GLN A 210 22.00 2.30 13.45
CA GLN A 210 22.48 2.16 14.82
C GLN A 210 22.28 0.73 15.36
N LEU A 211 21.13 0.11 15.10
CA LEU A 211 20.89 -1.28 15.48
C LEU A 211 21.87 -2.23 14.75
N ALA A 212 22.02 -2.07 13.43
CA ALA A 212 22.89 -2.93 12.63
C ALA A 212 24.37 -2.82 13.08
N GLU A 213 24.85 -1.59 13.34
CA GLU A 213 26.20 -1.34 13.87
C GLU A 213 26.42 -2.09 15.20
N ASN A 214 25.49 -1.95 16.15
CA ASN A 214 25.54 -2.65 17.42
C ASN A 214 25.55 -4.18 17.27
N LEU A 215 24.72 -4.72 16.37
CA LEU A 215 24.64 -6.16 16.14
C LEU A 215 25.90 -6.69 15.44
N LEU A 216 26.47 -5.96 14.50
CA LEU A 216 27.73 -6.33 13.84
C LEU A 216 28.90 -6.36 14.84
N GLY A 217 28.95 -5.42 15.78
CA GLY A 217 29.93 -5.44 16.87
C GLY A 217 29.75 -6.62 17.83
N ARG A 218 28.50 -7.00 18.12
CA ARG A 218 28.18 -8.12 19.02
C ARG A 218 28.39 -9.49 18.36
N PHE A 219 28.19 -9.60 17.05
CA PHE A 219 28.26 -10.85 16.29
C PHE A 219 29.23 -10.72 15.11
N PRO A 220 30.57 -10.63 15.39
CA PRO A 220 31.57 -10.39 14.36
C PRO A 220 31.73 -11.55 13.35
N ASP A 221 31.22 -12.73 13.67
CA ASP A 221 31.22 -13.92 12.84
C ASP A 221 29.93 -14.17 12.05
N VAL A 222 29.04 -13.15 11.99
CA VAL A 222 27.81 -13.22 11.20
C VAL A 222 28.12 -13.39 9.70
N GLN A 223 27.41 -14.29 9.06
CA GLN A 223 27.61 -14.65 7.65
C GLN A 223 26.51 -14.14 6.73
N GLY A 224 25.32 -13.87 7.28
CA GLY A 224 24.19 -13.37 6.50
C GLY A 224 23.26 -12.45 7.30
N ILE A 225 22.55 -11.59 6.59
CA ILE A 225 21.55 -10.66 7.16
C ILE A 225 20.34 -10.62 6.25
N PHE A 226 19.14 -10.56 6.85
CA PHE A 226 17.89 -10.24 6.17
C PHE A 226 17.21 -9.03 6.80
N CYS A 227 16.73 -8.11 5.95
CA CYS A 227 15.94 -6.93 6.34
C CYS A 227 14.63 -6.90 5.55
N PRO A 228 13.47 -6.63 6.20
CA PRO A 228 12.15 -6.81 5.57
C PRO A 228 11.58 -5.56 4.87
N ASN A 229 12.28 -4.40 4.81
CA ASN A 229 11.81 -3.19 4.14
C ASN A 229 12.94 -2.22 3.76
N GLU A 230 12.61 -1.14 3.03
CA GLU A 230 13.57 -0.16 2.51
C GLU A 230 14.47 0.45 3.60
N SER A 231 13.89 1.00 4.68
CA SER A 231 14.67 1.72 5.71
C SER A 231 15.61 0.80 6.48
N SER A 232 15.16 -0.40 6.87
CA SER A 232 16.02 -1.39 7.54
C SER A 232 17.11 -1.91 6.60
N THR A 233 16.80 -2.12 5.32
CA THR A 233 17.78 -2.51 4.31
C THR A 233 18.84 -1.45 4.11
N PHE A 234 18.44 -0.18 3.94
CA PHE A 234 19.40 0.88 3.68
C PHE A 234 20.25 1.24 4.91
N GLY A 235 19.66 1.26 6.11
CA GLY A 235 20.41 1.46 7.35
C GLY A 235 21.46 0.37 7.58
N THR A 236 21.07 -0.90 7.39
CA THR A 236 21.99 -2.04 7.51
C THR A 236 23.09 -2.02 6.45
N LEU A 237 22.78 -1.63 5.20
CA LEU A 237 23.78 -1.44 4.16
C LEU A 237 24.86 -0.43 4.58
N ARG A 238 24.47 0.72 5.12
CA ARG A 238 25.41 1.72 5.62
C ARG A 238 26.33 1.15 6.70
N ALA A 239 25.77 0.45 7.69
CA ALA A 239 26.56 -0.19 8.75
C ALA A 239 27.56 -1.20 8.19
N LEU A 240 27.15 -2.03 7.21
CA LEU A 240 28.04 -2.97 6.53
C LEU A 240 29.15 -2.28 5.74
N GLN A 241 28.85 -1.16 5.09
CA GLN A 241 29.85 -0.39 4.33
C GLN A 241 30.90 0.24 5.26
N GLU A 242 30.45 0.91 6.34
CA GLU A 242 31.33 1.55 7.32
C GLU A 242 32.21 0.53 8.07
N SER A 243 31.66 -0.64 8.38
CA SER A 243 32.41 -1.77 8.98
C SER A 243 33.28 -2.53 7.99
N ARG A 244 33.27 -2.19 6.68
CA ARG A 244 33.98 -2.89 5.61
C ARG A 244 33.58 -4.37 5.46
N LEU A 245 32.36 -4.67 5.78
CA LEU A 245 31.74 -6.01 5.69
C LEU A 245 30.78 -6.14 4.47
N ALA A 246 30.48 -5.03 3.78
CA ALA A 246 29.71 -5.06 2.55
C ALA A 246 30.33 -5.98 1.51
N GLY A 247 29.52 -6.84 0.89
CA GLY A 247 29.97 -7.88 -0.04
C GLY A 247 30.56 -9.15 0.62
N LYS A 248 31.03 -9.07 1.86
CA LYS A 248 31.56 -10.22 2.63
C LYS A 248 30.44 -10.96 3.35
N VAL A 249 29.61 -10.23 4.10
CA VAL A 249 28.39 -10.75 4.72
C VAL A 249 27.33 -10.86 3.63
N LYS A 250 26.66 -12.02 3.50
CA LYS A 250 25.56 -12.21 2.54
C LYS A 250 24.35 -11.42 2.98
N PHE A 251 23.97 -10.43 2.19
CA PHE A 251 22.92 -9.51 2.56
C PHE A 251 21.76 -9.58 1.55
N VAL A 252 20.56 -9.89 2.06
CA VAL A 252 19.30 -9.86 1.32
C VAL A 252 18.39 -8.84 1.99
N GLY A 253 17.95 -7.87 1.22
CA GLY A 253 17.05 -6.81 1.66
C GLY A 253 15.71 -6.84 0.96
N PHE A 254 14.93 -5.81 1.19
CA PHE A 254 13.59 -5.65 0.63
C PHE A 254 13.45 -4.24 0.04
N ASP A 255 12.62 -4.10 -1.00
CA ASP A 255 12.34 -2.87 -1.74
C ASP A 255 13.54 -2.37 -2.58
N SER A 256 13.37 -1.23 -3.23
CA SER A 256 14.39 -0.59 -4.05
C SER A 256 14.48 0.91 -3.80
N SER A 257 15.69 1.43 -3.96
CA SER A 257 15.97 2.86 -4.09
C SER A 257 17.21 3.01 -4.94
N PRO A 258 17.53 4.19 -5.48
CA PRO A 258 18.74 4.37 -6.29
C PRO A 258 20.03 3.87 -5.62
N LYS A 259 20.14 4.06 -4.29
CA LYS A 259 21.30 3.60 -3.51
C LYS A 259 21.32 2.08 -3.31
N LEU A 260 20.17 1.45 -3.09
CA LEU A 260 20.06 -0.01 -2.98
C LEU A 260 20.33 -0.69 -4.32
N VAL A 261 19.85 -0.13 -5.41
CA VAL A 261 20.13 -0.62 -6.78
C VAL A 261 21.62 -0.54 -7.10
N GLN A 262 22.28 0.58 -6.75
CA GLN A 262 23.71 0.69 -6.93
C GLN A 262 24.47 -0.34 -6.08
N ALA A 263 24.08 -0.52 -4.82
CA ALA A 263 24.70 -1.51 -3.94
C ALA A 263 24.52 -2.97 -4.41
N LEU A 264 23.38 -3.27 -5.06
CA LEU A 264 23.16 -4.57 -5.70
C LEU A 264 24.12 -4.76 -6.90
N ARG A 265 24.31 -3.72 -7.70
CA ARG A 265 25.27 -3.73 -8.83
C ARG A 265 26.71 -3.90 -8.37
N ASP A 266 27.09 -3.26 -7.26
CA ASP A 266 28.42 -3.31 -6.68
C ASP A 266 28.70 -4.60 -5.88
N GLY A 267 27.68 -5.47 -5.71
CA GLY A 267 27.80 -6.70 -4.92
C GLY A 267 27.82 -6.49 -3.41
N HIS A 268 27.47 -5.30 -2.92
CA HIS A 268 27.33 -5.00 -1.50
C HIS A 268 26.03 -5.60 -0.91
N ILE A 269 24.99 -5.74 -1.75
CA ILE A 269 23.75 -6.47 -1.49
C ILE A 269 23.70 -7.65 -2.48
N HIS A 270 23.20 -8.80 -2.03
CA HIS A 270 23.18 -10.03 -2.83
C HIS A 270 21.78 -10.34 -3.38
N GLY A 271 20.76 -9.71 -2.86
CA GLY A 271 19.39 -9.80 -3.35
C GLY A 271 18.49 -8.73 -2.75
N LEU A 272 17.55 -8.23 -3.55
CA LEU A 272 16.47 -7.35 -3.13
C LEU A 272 15.14 -8.01 -3.45
N VAL A 273 14.33 -8.31 -2.45
CA VAL A 273 12.95 -8.75 -2.66
C VAL A 273 12.14 -7.53 -3.05
N LEU A 274 11.49 -7.59 -4.21
CA LEU A 274 10.80 -6.45 -4.83
C LEU A 274 9.30 -6.64 -4.82
N GLN A 275 8.61 -5.57 -4.48
CA GLN A 275 7.17 -5.36 -4.68
C GLN A 275 6.93 -4.58 -5.97
N ASN A 276 5.65 -4.35 -6.28
CA ASN A 276 5.26 -3.40 -7.32
C ASN A 276 4.46 -2.23 -6.71
N PRO A 277 5.14 -1.23 -6.12
CA PRO A 277 4.47 -0.13 -5.42
C PRO A 277 3.61 0.73 -6.36
N VAL A 278 4.02 0.96 -7.61
CA VAL A 278 3.20 1.66 -8.60
C VAL A 278 1.87 0.93 -8.81
N LYS A 279 1.91 -0.40 -8.97
CA LYS A 279 0.70 -1.21 -9.13
C LYS A 279 -0.17 -1.21 -7.87
N ILE A 280 0.44 -1.19 -6.66
CA ILE A 280 -0.30 -1.09 -5.39
C ILE A 280 -1.10 0.21 -5.34
N GLY A 281 -0.45 1.36 -5.56
CA GLY A 281 -1.12 2.66 -5.54
C GLY A 281 -2.18 2.80 -6.63
N TYR A 282 -1.88 2.38 -7.85
CA TYR A 282 -2.81 2.39 -8.98
C TYR A 282 -4.06 1.56 -8.70
N LEU A 283 -3.90 0.29 -8.33
CA LEU A 283 -5.02 -0.61 -8.09
C LEU A 283 -5.80 -0.23 -6.83
N GLY A 284 -5.17 0.35 -5.81
CA GLY A 284 -5.87 0.89 -4.65
C GLY A 284 -6.94 1.90 -5.07
N VAL A 285 -6.57 2.88 -5.87
CA VAL A 285 -7.51 3.88 -6.40
C VAL A 285 -8.55 3.25 -7.33
N VAL A 286 -8.14 2.34 -8.23
CA VAL A 286 -9.07 1.62 -9.13
C VAL A 286 -10.15 0.89 -8.34
N GLN A 287 -9.81 0.17 -7.25
CA GLN A 287 -10.82 -0.56 -6.47
C GLN A 287 -11.81 0.38 -5.78
N VAL A 288 -11.36 1.53 -5.23
CA VAL A 288 -12.27 2.54 -4.69
C VAL A 288 -13.24 3.05 -5.75
N VAL A 289 -12.73 3.45 -6.92
CA VAL A 289 -13.56 4.02 -8.00
C VAL A 289 -14.55 2.99 -8.56
N ARG A 290 -14.13 1.73 -8.72
CA ARG A 290 -15.04 0.65 -9.14
C ARG A 290 -16.17 0.44 -8.12
N HIS A 291 -15.84 0.43 -6.83
CA HIS A 291 -16.84 0.32 -5.77
C HIS A 291 -17.84 1.49 -5.81
N LEU A 292 -17.36 2.73 -5.97
CA LEU A 292 -18.22 3.92 -6.09
C LEU A 292 -19.17 3.88 -7.31
N ARG A 293 -18.77 3.15 -8.36
CA ARG A 293 -19.61 2.89 -9.55
C ARG A 293 -20.60 1.73 -9.36
N GLY A 294 -20.62 1.09 -8.18
CA GLY A 294 -21.45 -0.08 -7.90
C GLY A 294 -20.95 -1.38 -8.50
N GLU A 295 -19.69 -1.42 -8.97
CA GLU A 295 -19.07 -2.63 -9.51
C GLU A 295 -18.62 -3.56 -8.38
N LYS A 296 -18.70 -4.86 -8.63
CA LYS A 296 -18.11 -5.84 -7.70
C LYS A 296 -16.58 -5.77 -7.75
N VAL A 297 -15.94 -5.65 -6.60
CA VAL A 297 -14.50 -5.68 -6.43
C VAL A 297 -14.07 -6.93 -5.66
N PRO A 298 -12.86 -7.49 -5.92
CA PRO A 298 -12.36 -8.63 -5.18
C PRO A 298 -11.96 -8.23 -3.74
N ASP A 299 -12.11 -9.15 -2.80
CA ASP A 299 -11.70 -8.93 -1.40
C ASP A 299 -10.19 -8.69 -1.27
N ARG A 300 -9.40 -9.34 -2.14
CA ARG A 300 -7.92 -9.19 -2.18
C ARG A 300 -7.42 -9.14 -3.62
N VAL A 301 -6.42 -8.27 -3.84
CA VAL A 301 -5.66 -8.17 -5.08
C VAL A 301 -4.19 -8.33 -4.76
N ASP A 302 -3.58 -9.41 -5.27
CA ASP A 302 -2.12 -9.60 -5.19
C ASP A 302 -1.42 -8.82 -6.30
N THR A 303 -0.43 -8.05 -5.92
CA THR A 303 0.38 -7.24 -6.85
C THR A 303 1.64 -7.94 -7.33
N GLY A 304 1.94 -9.12 -6.78
CA GLY A 304 3.11 -9.91 -7.08
C GLY A 304 4.33 -9.57 -6.22
N VAL A 305 5.28 -10.50 -6.20
CA VAL A 305 6.58 -10.36 -5.52
C VAL A 305 7.64 -11.11 -6.31
N THR A 306 8.85 -10.57 -6.37
CA THR A 306 9.99 -11.20 -7.03
C THR A 306 11.29 -10.87 -6.30
N ILE A 307 12.41 -11.38 -6.77
CA ILE A 307 13.73 -11.04 -6.23
C ILE A 307 14.66 -10.56 -7.36
N ALA A 308 15.28 -9.40 -7.12
CA ALA A 308 16.36 -8.90 -7.95
C ALA A 308 17.71 -9.35 -7.41
N THR A 309 18.58 -9.75 -8.32
CA THR A 309 19.99 -10.11 -8.08
C THR A 309 20.86 -9.45 -9.14
N SER A 310 22.19 -9.45 -8.98
CA SER A 310 23.08 -8.95 -10.02
C SER A 310 22.93 -9.68 -11.36
N ALA A 311 22.46 -10.93 -11.34
CA ALA A 311 22.28 -11.74 -12.56
C ALA A 311 21.02 -11.35 -13.37
N ASN A 312 19.96 -10.83 -12.74
CA ASN A 312 18.69 -10.55 -13.41
C ASN A 312 18.27 -9.08 -13.38
N MET A 313 19.02 -8.20 -12.72
CA MET A 313 18.61 -6.80 -12.50
C MET A 313 18.44 -5.98 -13.78
N GLU A 314 19.05 -6.40 -14.88
CA GLU A 314 18.94 -5.70 -16.17
C GLU A 314 17.82 -6.27 -17.07
N THR A 315 17.08 -7.32 -16.64
CA THR A 315 15.90 -7.76 -17.38
C THR A 315 14.80 -6.69 -17.34
N PRO A 316 14.00 -6.51 -18.41
CA PRO A 316 13.02 -5.42 -18.48
C PRO A 316 12.07 -5.38 -17.28
N GLU A 317 11.57 -6.55 -16.85
CA GLU A 317 10.62 -6.68 -15.77
C GLU A 317 11.21 -6.27 -14.41
N ILE A 318 12.43 -6.73 -14.11
CA ILE A 318 13.13 -6.41 -12.85
C ILE A 318 13.57 -4.96 -12.85
N LYS A 319 14.10 -4.47 -13.97
CA LYS A 319 14.54 -3.08 -14.12
C LYS A 319 13.40 -2.08 -13.90
N ALA A 320 12.20 -2.38 -14.39
CA ALA A 320 11.02 -1.55 -14.15
C ALA A 320 10.61 -1.48 -12.67
N LEU A 321 10.85 -2.56 -11.90
CA LEU A 321 10.60 -2.57 -10.45
C LEU A 321 11.72 -1.89 -9.66
N LEU A 322 12.96 -2.01 -10.11
CA LEU A 322 14.13 -1.37 -9.47
C LEU A 322 14.14 0.16 -9.66
N SER A 323 13.61 0.64 -10.78
CA SER A 323 13.60 2.06 -11.15
C SER A 323 12.25 2.43 -11.76
N PRO A 324 11.19 2.53 -10.95
CA PRO A 324 9.87 2.89 -11.43
C PRO A 324 9.84 4.32 -12.00
N ASP A 325 9.01 4.53 -13.03
CA ASP A 325 8.78 5.85 -13.59
C ASP A 325 7.92 6.69 -12.64
N LEU A 326 8.49 7.77 -12.13
CA LEU A 326 7.87 8.73 -11.21
C LEU A 326 7.53 10.06 -11.88
N SER A 327 7.75 10.21 -13.17
CA SER A 327 7.61 11.48 -13.91
C SER A 327 6.21 12.12 -13.83
N ILE A 328 5.18 11.35 -13.47
CA ILE A 328 3.83 11.88 -13.26
C ILE A 328 3.73 12.79 -12.02
N LEU A 329 4.71 12.77 -11.13
CA LEU A 329 4.74 13.59 -9.92
C LEU A 329 5.44 14.94 -10.12
N ASP A 330 6.15 15.11 -11.25
CA ASP A 330 6.82 16.35 -11.68
C ASP A 330 5.77 17.28 -12.36
#